data_aec6e5d6ee328b4105fb2af69fd0c10c
#
_entry.id   aec6e5d6ee328b4105fb2af69fd0c10c
#
_cell.length_a   1.000
_cell.length_b   1.000
_cell.length_c   1.000
_cell.angle_alpha   90.00
_cell.angle_beta   90.00
_cell.angle_gamma   90.00
#
_symmetry.space_group_name_H-M   'P 1'
#
loop_
_entity.id
_entity.type
_entity.pdbx_description
1 polymer ?
#
loop_
_entity_poly.entity_id
_entity_poly.type
_entity_poly.pdbx_seq_one_letter_code
_entity_poly.pdbx_strand_id
1 'polypeptide(L)'
;MIKATKPNQTEVFPMNQFNKEIAQALLENTNLTEVFRNQLESTMNSLLESELTAILGYDPYVRFNNGNYRNGDYTRRLDTQFGQINVRVPRDRKGEFHQSLIPPYTHRIDSLETTIIQLYEKGITTREIADLIEKMYGSHYSPTTISNITKMVDEQVTAFHSRPIFHSQYVCLFLDATYIPLRRDAVQKEAVHIALGITSSGEKEILDYLIAPQESDIAWSELLGSLVSRGLTDVQLIVADGMTAIQNTCERNYPQAKFQRCLVHINRNIMGKVRISDRQEVASDFKKIHHASTTQEGKEMIQTFIDKWQKRYPRMTHSLQETENLLTFTQFPKAIRGTIYSTNIIESFNKQLKRKTKVKEQFPNEEALDRFLVTQMVAYNNKKAGRAHKGFKQCQDTLDSMF
;
A
#
# COMPACT_ATOMS: atom_id res chain seq x y z
N MET A 1 25.19 -54.94 34.11
CA MET A 1 25.62 -53.70 34.82
C MET A 1 25.21 -52.51 33.98
N ILE A 2 24.10 -51.90 34.31
CA ILE A 2 23.57 -50.69 33.65
C ILE A 2 24.08 -49.52 34.47
N LYS A 3 24.92 -48.65 33.86
CA LYS A 3 25.39 -47.42 34.50
C LYS A 3 24.25 -46.42 34.52
N ALA A 4 23.82 -46.02 35.69
CA ALA A 4 22.88 -44.92 35.91
C ALA A 4 23.55 -43.60 35.50
N THR A 5 22.96 -42.91 34.55
CA THR A 5 23.27 -41.52 34.20
C THR A 5 22.74 -40.58 35.26
N LYS A 6 23.62 -39.74 35.82
CA LYS A 6 23.24 -38.67 36.76
C LYS A 6 22.32 -37.66 36.07
N PRO A 7 21.28 -37.11 36.73
CA PRO A 7 20.47 -36.08 36.18
C PRO A 7 21.28 -34.79 36.02
N ASN A 8 21.11 -34.13 34.83
CA ASN A 8 21.66 -32.81 34.52
C ASN A 8 21.28 -31.82 35.64
N GLN A 9 22.27 -31.21 36.25
CA GLN A 9 22.07 -30.00 37.06
C GLN A 9 21.61 -28.91 36.13
N THR A 10 20.35 -28.50 36.28
CA THR A 10 19.83 -27.27 35.68
C THR A 10 20.62 -26.10 36.26
N GLU A 11 21.44 -25.45 35.47
CA GLU A 11 22.09 -24.19 35.85
C GLU A 11 20.97 -23.16 36.15
N VAL A 12 20.80 -22.86 37.43
CA VAL A 12 19.88 -21.81 37.90
C VAL A 12 20.59 -20.48 37.65
N PHE A 13 20.35 -19.83 36.52
CA PHE A 13 20.78 -18.46 36.32
C PHE A 13 20.14 -17.56 37.38
N PRO A 14 20.92 -16.68 38.05
CA PRO A 14 20.36 -15.75 39.03
C PRO A 14 19.32 -14.87 38.35
N MET A 15 18.06 -14.96 38.78
CA MET A 15 16.99 -14.08 38.29
C MET A 15 17.39 -12.62 38.58
N ASN A 16 17.37 -11.77 37.55
CA ASN A 16 17.55 -10.35 37.72
C ASN A 16 16.36 -9.76 38.52
N GLN A 17 16.52 -8.55 39.04
CA GLN A 17 15.49 -7.90 39.87
C GLN A 17 14.14 -7.80 39.16
N PHE A 18 14.14 -7.46 37.86
CA PHE A 18 12.94 -7.34 37.05
C PHE A 18 12.16 -8.68 36.93
N ASN A 19 12.88 -9.79 36.73
CA ASN A 19 12.24 -11.11 36.66
C ASN A 19 11.61 -11.50 38.00
N LYS A 20 12.21 -11.09 39.15
CA LYS A 20 11.62 -11.32 40.48
C LYS A 20 10.35 -10.51 40.66
N GLU A 21 10.33 -9.25 40.23
CA GLU A 21 9.14 -8.38 40.32
C GLU A 21 8.00 -8.90 39.45
N ILE A 22 8.28 -9.40 38.23
CA ILE A 22 7.28 -10.07 37.39
C ILE A 22 6.73 -11.33 38.08
N ALA A 23 7.60 -12.20 38.60
CA ALA A 23 7.19 -13.42 39.27
C ALA A 23 6.33 -13.11 40.51
N GLN A 24 6.69 -12.10 41.29
CA GLN A 24 5.93 -11.65 42.44
C GLN A 24 4.57 -11.08 42.02
N ALA A 25 4.52 -10.22 41.00
CA ALA A 25 3.27 -9.65 40.48
C ALA A 25 2.31 -10.74 39.97
N LEU A 26 2.82 -11.79 39.35
CA LEU A 26 2.03 -12.95 38.90
C LEU A 26 1.49 -13.78 40.11
N LEU A 27 2.30 -13.96 41.13
CA LEU A 27 1.90 -14.71 42.33
C LEU A 27 0.87 -13.95 43.16
N GLU A 28 1.01 -12.65 43.29
CA GLU A 28 0.15 -11.78 44.07
C GLU A 28 -1.07 -11.26 43.30
N ASN A 29 -1.18 -11.65 42.01
CA ASN A 29 -2.24 -11.18 41.10
C ASN A 29 -2.31 -9.64 41.00
N THR A 30 -1.16 -8.97 41.11
CA THR A 30 -1.02 -7.54 41.02
C THR A 30 -0.87 -7.06 39.56
N ASN A 31 -0.95 -5.73 39.31
CA ASN A 31 -0.97 -5.16 37.97
C ASN A 31 0.41 -5.22 37.30
N LEU A 32 0.62 -6.19 36.41
CA LEU A 32 1.83 -6.31 35.58
C LEU A 32 2.16 -5.05 34.78
N THR A 33 1.15 -4.28 34.36
CA THR A 33 1.35 -3.03 33.63
C THR A 33 2.17 -2.03 34.44
N GLU A 34 1.99 -2.02 35.76
CA GLU A 34 2.76 -1.14 36.66
C GLU A 34 4.22 -1.55 36.75
N VAL A 35 4.49 -2.84 36.80
CA VAL A 35 5.86 -3.38 36.79
C VAL A 35 6.58 -2.98 35.49
N PHE A 36 5.91 -3.16 34.34
CA PHE A 36 6.46 -2.77 33.05
C PHE A 36 6.65 -1.25 32.93
N ARG A 37 5.71 -0.45 33.43
CA ARG A 37 5.80 1.02 33.45
C ARG A 37 7.02 1.49 34.23
N ASN A 38 7.20 0.99 35.44
CA ASN A 38 8.31 1.35 36.31
C ASN A 38 9.66 0.92 35.71
N GLN A 39 9.73 -0.25 35.12
CA GLN A 39 10.93 -0.73 34.43
C GLN A 39 11.26 0.12 33.21
N LEU A 40 10.26 0.50 32.40
CA LEU A 40 10.44 1.38 31.24
C LEU A 40 10.95 2.76 31.67
N GLU A 41 10.36 3.36 32.71
CA GLU A 41 10.80 4.65 33.28
C GLU A 41 12.25 4.57 33.76
N SER A 42 12.61 3.53 34.50
CA SER A 42 13.99 3.32 34.98
C SER A 42 14.98 3.15 33.82
N THR A 43 14.63 2.33 32.84
CA THR A 43 15.48 2.08 31.66
C THR A 43 15.69 3.36 30.85
N MET A 44 14.63 4.13 30.58
CA MET A 44 14.72 5.40 29.85
C MET A 44 15.62 6.40 30.55
N ASN A 45 15.48 6.54 31.88
CA ASN A 45 16.33 7.44 32.68
C ASN A 45 17.79 7.01 32.63
N SER A 46 18.08 5.71 32.71
CA SER A 46 19.44 5.18 32.62
C SER A 46 20.08 5.40 31.25
N LEU A 47 19.31 5.23 30.18
CA LEU A 47 19.79 5.46 28.81
C LEU A 47 20.11 6.94 28.53
N LEU A 48 19.26 7.86 28.98
CA LEU A 48 19.50 9.30 28.83
C LEU A 48 20.76 9.76 29.61
N GLU A 49 20.96 9.20 30.79
CA GLU A 49 22.17 9.47 31.58
C GLU A 49 23.42 8.90 30.88
N SER A 50 23.29 7.73 30.24
CA SER A 50 24.38 7.14 29.46
C SER A 50 24.70 7.97 28.19
N GLU A 51 23.69 8.53 27.52
CA GLU A 51 23.88 9.45 26.37
C GLU A 51 24.69 10.70 26.82
N LEU A 52 24.31 11.31 27.95
CA LEU A 52 25.06 12.46 28.46
C LEU A 52 26.50 12.06 28.85
N THR A 53 26.69 10.90 29.48
CA THR A 53 28.00 10.36 29.82
C THR A 53 28.87 10.18 28.59
N ALA A 54 28.30 9.63 27.49
CA ALA A 54 29.04 9.44 26.25
C ALA A 54 29.51 10.77 25.62
N ILE A 55 28.68 11.81 25.70
CA ILE A 55 29.03 13.13 25.17
C ILE A 55 30.06 13.85 26.05
N LEU A 56 29.90 13.80 27.35
CA LEU A 56 30.84 14.45 28.29
C LEU A 56 32.15 13.68 28.43
N GLY A 57 32.17 12.38 28.14
CA GLY A 57 33.35 11.53 28.25
C GLY A 57 33.77 11.18 29.69
N TYR A 58 32.89 11.39 30.70
CA TYR A 58 33.13 11.01 32.09
C TYR A 58 31.86 10.63 32.84
N ASP A 59 32.02 9.74 33.80
CA ASP A 59 30.89 9.21 34.61
C ASP A 59 30.39 10.24 35.66
N PRO A 60 29.14 10.07 36.14
CA PRO A 60 28.63 10.87 37.26
C PRO A 60 29.58 10.85 38.46
N TYR A 61 29.72 12.00 39.14
CA TYR A 61 30.58 12.20 40.32
C TYR A 61 32.11 12.15 40.07
N VAL A 62 32.55 11.89 38.85
CA VAL A 62 33.99 11.98 38.50
C VAL A 62 34.33 13.42 38.15
N ARG A 63 35.42 13.96 38.75
CA ARG A 63 35.94 15.29 38.38
C ARG A 63 36.80 15.13 37.13
N PHE A 64 36.32 15.65 36.02
CA PHE A 64 37.04 15.67 34.75
C PHE A 64 37.00 17.08 34.16
N ASN A 65 38.15 17.60 33.72
CA ASN A 65 38.25 18.99 33.25
C ASN A 65 38.26 19.05 31.71
N ASN A 66 37.11 18.82 31.07
CA ASN A 66 36.94 18.96 29.62
C ASN A 66 36.21 20.25 29.22
N GLY A 67 35.99 21.16 30.18
CA GLY A 67 35.35 22.45 29.95
C GLY A 67 33.83 22.42 29.82
N ASN A 68 33.19 21.26 29.90
CA ASN A 68 31.73 21.10 29.98
C ASN A 68 31.32 20.21 31.17
N TYR A 69 30.24 20.54 31.84
CA TYR A 69 29.83 19.90 33.09
C TYR A 69 28.34 19.56 33.07
N ARG A 70 27.94 18.53 33.85
CA ARG A 70 26.54 18.21 34.13
C ARG A 70 25.84 19.39 34.78
N ASN A 71 24.60 19.69 34.39
CA ASN A 71 23.84 20.85 34.87
C ASN A 71 22.40 20.47 35.30
N GLY A 72 22.28 19.38 36.08
CA GLY A 72 21.03 18.88 36.55
C GLY A 72 20.17 18.24 35.43
N ASP A 73 18.90 18.06 35.71
CA ASP A 73 17.93 17.52 34.79
C ASP A 73 16.62 18.31 34.85
N TYR A 74 15.71 18.03 33.92
CA TYR A 74 14.30 18.43 33.98
C TYR A 74 13.40 17.23 33.72
N THR A 75 12.25 17.21 34.38
CA THR A 75 11.30 16.12 34.20
C THR A 75 10.38 16.37 33.03
N ARG A 76 10.24 15.38 32.16
CA ARG A 76 9.31 15.33 31.04
C ARG A 76 8.35 14.18 31.22
N ARG A 77 7.04 14.43 31.03
CA ARG A 77 6.02 13.39 31.05
C ARG A 77 5.85 12.82 29.66
N LEU A 78 5.83 11.48 29.58
CA LEU A 78 5.60 10.75 28.33
C LEU A 78 4.47 9.74 28.55
N ASP A 79 3.52 9.73 27.65
CA ASP A 79 2.46 8.73 27.60
C ASP A 79 2.99 7.49 26.89
N THR A 80 2.85 6.33 27.50
CA THR A 80 3.28 5.03 26.97
C THR A 80 2.13 4.02 26.98
N GLN A 81 2.31 2.89 26.31
CA GLN A 81 1.35 1.79 26.36
C GLN A 81 1.14 1.22 27.78
N PHE A 82 2.06 1.45 28.72
CA PHE A 82 1.97 1.02 30.11
C PHE A 82 1.49 2.13 31.05
N GLY A 83 1.04 3.26 30.51
CA GLY A 83 0.67 4.46 31.23
C GLY A 83 1.73 5.55 31.19
N GLN A 84 1.49 6.64 31.93
CA GLN A 84 2.37 7.80 31.95
C GLN A 84 3.65 7.52 32.75
N ILE A 85 4.80 7.87 32.18
CA ILE A 85 6.12 7.82 32.81
C ILE A 85 6.72 9.22 32.96
N ASN A 86 7.58 9.41 33.97
CA ASN A 86 8.32 10.63 34.21
C ASN A 86 9.79 10.43 33.87
N VAL A 87 10.22 11.00 32.76
CA VAL A 87 11.59 10.87 32.29
C VAL A 87 12.40 12.10 32.70
N ARG A 88 13.55 11.86 33.34
CA ARG A 88 14.50 12.88 33.72
C ARG A 88 15.51 13.11 32.60
N VAL A 89 15.37 14.23 31.92
CA VAL A 89 16.26 14.61 30.82
C VAL A 89 17.42 15.39 31.36
N PRO A 90 18.64 14.82 31.34
CA PRO A 90 19.81 15.49 31.87
C PRO A 90 20.25 16.67 30.98
N ARG A 91 20.99 17.62 31.55
CA ARG A 91 21.53 18.80 30.84
C ARG A 91 23.00 18.96 31.12
N ASP A 92 23.70 19.52 30.15
CA ASP A 92 25.05 20.00 30.30
C ASP A 92 25.08 21.52 30.48
N ARG A 93 26.20 22.05 30.94
CA ARG A 93 26.34 23.49 31.22
C ARG A 93 26.44 24.35 29.96
N LYS A 94 26.97 23.80 28.87
CA LYS A 94 27.11 24.50 27.58
C LYS A 94 25.92 24.39 26.67
N GLY A 95 24.96 23.50 26.94
CA GLY A 95 23.80 23.24 26.08
C GLY A 95 24.16 22.50 24.79
N GLU A 96 25.25 21.76 24.79
CA GLU A 96 25.71 20.95 23.63
C GLU A 96 25.02 19.56 23.59
N PHE A 97 24.46 19.13 24.70
CA PHE A 97 23.76 17.87 24.80
C PHE A 97 22.37 17.96 24.17
N HIS A 98 22.18 17.23 23.11
CA HIS A 98 20.89 17.01 22.48
C HIS A 98 20.55 15.50 22.52
N GLN A 99 19.57 15.15 23.34
CA GLN A 99 19.13 13.78 23.48
C GLN A 99 18.61 13.21 22.14
N SER A 100 19.03 12.01 21.76
CA SER A 100 18.56 11.32 20.56
C SER A 100 17.42 10.35 20.87
N LEU A 101 17.35 9.86 22.11
CA LEU A 101 16.39 8.84 22.53
C LEU A 101 14.93 9.31 22.50
N ILE A 102 14.68 10.60 22.76
CA ILE A 102 13.35 11.20 22.77
C ILE A 102 13.37 12.45 21.89
N PRO A 103 12.74 12.45 20.71
CA PRO A 103 12.68 13.61 19.85
C PRO A 103 12.11 14.86 20.55
N PRO A 104 12.55 16.08 20.19
CA PRO A 104 11.95 17.32 20.69
C PRO A 104 10.43 17.33 20.46
N TYR A 105 9.69 17.87 21.45
CA TYR A 105 8.22 18.01 21.39
C TYR A 105 7.40 16.71 21.36
N THR A 106 8.01 15.53 21.49
CA THR A 106 7.29 14.25 21.58
C THR A 106 6.69 14.10 22.98
N HIS A 107 5.38 14.07 23.08
CA HIS A 107 4.66 13.81 24.34
C HIS A 107 4.19 12.36 24.47
N ARG A 108 4.33 11.56 23.40
CA ARG A 108 3.95 10.15 23.34
C ARG A 108 5.06 9.35 22.66
N ILE A 109 5.25 8.12 23.10
CA ILE A 109 6.09 7.16 22.38
C ILE A 109 5.22 6.58 21.25
N ASP A 110 5.65 6.77 20.01
CA ASP A 110 4.92 6.56 18.73
C ASP A 110 4.25 5.20 18.49
N SER A 111 4.32 4.24 19.41
CA SER A 111 3.79 2.90 19.18
C SER A 111 2.26 2.87 19.04
N LEU A 112 1.54 3.73 19.76
CA LEU A 112 0.08 3.73 19.75
C LEU A 112 -0.49 4.44 18.52
N GLU A 113 0.07 5.60 18.14
CA GLU A 113 -0.34 6.33 16.94
C GLU A 113 -0.03 5.50 15.69
N THR A 114 1.16 4.90 15.63
CA THR A 114 1.54 3.96 14.57
C THR A 114 0.58 2.77 14.52
N THR A 115 0.18 2.22 15.68
CA THR A 115 -0.79 1.13 15.74
C THR A 115 -2.17 1.58 15.22
N ILE A 116 -2.63 2.77 15.59
CA ILE A 116 -3.88 3.36 15.12
C ILE A 116 -3.86 3.50 13.59
N ILE A 117 -2.77 4.03 13.04
CA ILE A 117 -2.60 4.18 11.59
C ILE A 117 -2.61 2.80 10.91
N GLN A 118 -1.89 1.81 11.45
CA GLN A 118 -1.87 0.45 10.90
C GLN A 118 -3.26 -0.23 10.94
N LEU A 119 -4.03 -0.03 12.00
CA LEU A 119 -5.41 -0.52 12.09
C LEU A 119 -6.31 0.17 11.05
N TYR A 120 -6.15 1.48 10.88
CA TYR A 120 -6.85 2.25 9.86
C TYR A 120 -6.52 1.78 8.44
N GLU A 121 -5.25 1.51 8.15
CA GLU A 121 -4.77 0.91 6.89
C GLU A 121 -5.41 -0.46 6.60
N LYS A 122 -5.70 -1.24 7.64
CA LYS A 122 -6.38 -2.53 7.49
C LYS A 122 -7.88 -2.40 7.20
N GLY A 123 -8.40 -1.18 7.21
CA GLY A 123 -9.79 -0.90 6.91
C GLY A 123 -10.71 -0.89 8.12
N ILE A 124 -10.16 -0.93 9.34
CA ILE A 124 -10.93 -0.83 10.58
C ILE A 124 -11.46 0.60 10.72
N THR A 125 -12.70 0.75 11.17
CA THR A 125 -13.33 2.07 11.35
C THR A 125 -12.74 2.81 12.55
N THR A 126 -12.84 4.14 12.57
CA THR A 126 -12.34 4.95 13.70
C THR A 126 -13.03 4.61 15.02
N ARG A 127 -14.30 4.15 15.00
CA ARG A 127 -15.03 3.69 16.17
C ARG A 127 -14.47 2.36 16.69
N GLU A 128 -14.32 1.38 15.80
CA GLU A 128 -13.75 0.08 16.17
C GLU A 128 -12.30 0.22 16.66
N ILE A 129 -11.52 1.14 16.09
CA ILE A 129 -10.17 1.44 16.57
C ILE A 129 -10.24 2.01 18.00
N ALA A 130 -11.14 2.97 18.26
CA ALA A 130 -11.33 3.53 19.61
C ALA A 130 -11.66 2.42 20.62
N ASP A 131 -12.63 1.55 20.30
CA ASP A 131 -13.03 0.42 21.14
C ASP A 131 -11.90 -0.58 21.38
N LEU A 132 -11.09 -0.87 20.35
CA LEU A 132 -9.93 -1.77 20.46
C LEU A 132 -8.85 -1.16 21.37
N ILE A 133 -8.52 0.11 21.18
CA ILE A 133 -7.53 0.82 21.99
C ILE A 133 -7.95 0.87 23.44
N GLU A 134 -9.22 1.16 23.71
CA GLU A 134 -9.75 1.16 25.08
C GLU A 134 -9.64 -0.22 25.75
N LYS A 135 -10.00 -1.29 25.03
CA LYS A 135 -9.89 -2.66 25.53
C LYS A 135 -8.45 -3.13 25.75
N MET A 136 -7.53 -2.73 24.88
CA MET A 136 -6.13 -3.19 24.94
C MET A 136 -5.27 -2.39 25.92
N TYR A 137 -5.52 -1.10 26.04
CA TYR A 137 -4.64 -0.17 26.77
C TYR A 137 -5.34 0.55 27.92
N GLY A 138 -6.63 0.34 28.12
CA GLY A 138 -7.41 1.02 29.18
C GLY A 138 -7.52 2.53 28.99
N SER A 139 -7.12 3.05 27.84
CA SER A 139 -7.13 4.48 27.52
C SER A 139 -8.32 4.81 26.62
N HIS A 140 -9.18 5.70 27.08
CA HIS A 140 -10.34 6.14 26.30
C HIS A 140 -9.91 7.10 25.18
N TYR A 141 -10.08 6.67 23.93
CA TYR A 141 -9.92 7.52 22.74
C TYR A 141 -11.28 7.71 22.08
N SER A 142 -11.69 8.96 21.97
CA SER A 142 -12.93 9.23 21.20
C SER A 142 -12.70 8.94 19.71
N PRO A 143 -13.75 8.57 18.95
CA PRO A 143 -13.63 8.43 17.49
C PRO A 143 -13.10 9.70 16.82
N THR A 144 -13.37 10.88 17.40
CA THR A 144 -12.80 12.16 16.95
C THR A 144 -11.29 12.23 17.15
N THR A 145 -10.79 11.77 18.30
CA THR A 145 -9.33 11.69 18.55
C THR A 145 -8.66 10.76 17.55
N ILE A 146 -9.23 9.59 17.31
CA ILE A 146 -8.74 8.65 16.29
C ILE A 146 -8.75 9.30 14.89
N SER A 147 -9.83 10.01 14.54
CA SER A 147 -9.91 10.74 13.28
C SER A 147 -8.84 11.82 13.15
N ASN A 148 -8.52 12.54 14.23
CA ASN A 148 -7.44 13.53 14.22
C ASN A 148 -6.05 12.89 14.05
N ILE A 149 -5.81 11.73 14.66
CA ILE A 149 -4.56 10.98 14.45
C ILE A 149 -4.46 10.52 13.00
N THR A 150 -5.55 10.06 12.39
CA THR A 150 -5.54 9.66 10.98
C THR A 150 -5.32 10.83 10.01
N LYS A 151 -5.55 12.09 10.44
CA LYS A 151 -5.19 13.28 9.63
C LYS A 151 -3.68 13.46 9.43
N MET A 152 -2.85 12.83 10.24
CA MET A 152 -1.39 12.81 10.00
C MET A 152 -1.05 12.16 8.64
N VAL A 153 -1.99 11.40 8.07
CA VAL A 153 -1.87 10.84 6.71
C VAL A 153 -2.11 11.88 5.61
N ASP A 154 -2.66 13.07 5.92
CA ASP A 154 -2.95 14.11 4.91
C ASP A 154 -1.68 14.63 4.23
N GLU A 155 -0.57 14.71 4.96
CA GLU A 155 0.74 15.03 4.38
C GLU A 155 1.20 13.93 3.40
N GLN A 156 0.90 12.66 3.70
CA GLN A 156 1.19 11.54 2.82
C GLN A 156 0.32 11.56 1.56
N VAL A 157 -0.94 12.01 1.67
CA VAL A 157 -1.83 12.22 0.51
C VAL A 157 -1.22 13.24 -0.43
N THR A 158 -0.89 14.42 0.08
CA THR A 158 -0.26 15.49 -0.70
C THR A 158 1.05 15.01 -1.32
N ALA A 159 1.90 14.36 -0.53
CA ALA A 159 3.17 13.82 -1.00
C ALA A 159 2.98 12.74 -2.07
N PHE A 160 1.96 11.89 -1.97
CA PHE A 160 1.69 10.85 -2.95
C PHE A 160 1.29 11.42 -4.31
N HIS A 161 0.40 12.40 -4.34
CA HIS A 161 -0.06 13.02 -5.58
C HIS A 161 0.96 13.99 -6.20
N SER A 162 1.86 14.57 -5.41
CA SER A 162 2.87 15.52 -5.88
C SER A 162 4.25 14.91 -6.15
N ARG A 163 4.50 13.66 -5.73
CA ARG A 163 5.81 13.03 -5.90
C ARG A 163 6.24 12.95 -7.36
N PRO A 164 7.50 13.21 -7.69
CA PRO A 164 8.04 12.90 -9.00
C PRO A 164 7.85 11.41 -9.32
N ILE A 165 7.56 11.06 -10.56
CA ILE A 165 7.54 9.68 -11.00
C ILE A 165 8.99 9.22 -11.13
N PHE A 166 9.35 8.14 -10.40
CA PHE A 166 10.73 7.71 -10.29
C PHE A 166 11.33 7.24 -11.63
N HIS A 167 10.52 6.53 -12.42
CA HIS A 167 10.89 6.11 -13.78
C HIS A 167 10.18 6.99 -14.81
N SER A 168 10.92 7.55 -15.76
CA SER A 168 10.32 8.31 -16.87
C SER A 168 9.67 7.43 -17.93
N GLN A 169 9.99 6.12 -17.92
CA GLN A 169 9.59 5.15 -18.94
C GLN A 169 8.93 3.92 -18.30
N TYR A 170 7.77 3.52 -18.81
CA TYR A 170 7.06 2.30 -18.41
C TYR A 170 6.67 1.47 -19.64
N VAL A 171 6.95 0.18 -19.60
CA VAL A 171 6.53 -0.75 -20.65
C VAL A 171 5.02 -0.84 -20.72
N CYS A 172 4.37 -0.95 -19.56
CA CYS A 172 2.91 -1.06 -19.49
C CYS A 172 2.31 -0.12 -18.46
N LEU A 173 1.24 0.57 -18.87
CA LEU A 173 0.36 1.34 -18.00
C LEU A 173 -1.03 0.69 -18.01
N PHE A 174 -1.46 0.19 -16.86
CA PHE A 174 -2.79 -0.40 -16.68
C PHE A 174 -3.72 0.64 -16.08
N LEU A 175 -4.89 0.83 -16.72
CA LEU A 175 -5.92 1.76 -16.28
C LEU A 175 -7.20 0.98 -15.98
N ASP A 176 -7.78 1.21 -14.81
CA ASP A 176 -9.06 0.63 -14.42
C ASP A 176 -9.72 1.49 -13.34
N ALA A 177 -11.04 1.52 -13.31
CA ALA A 177 -11.80 2.25 -12.30
C ALA A 177 -12.53 1.29 -11.36
N THR A 178 -12.67 1.69 -10.11
CA THR A 178 -13.45 0.97 -9.13
C THR A 178 -14.39 1.90 -8.40
N TYR A 179 -15.58 1.42 -8.02
CA TYR A 179 -16.61 2.23 -7.39
C TYR A 179 -16.63 2.00 -5.88
N ILE A 180 -16.59 3.10 -5.10
CA ILE A 180 -16.57 3.08 -3.64
C ILE A 180 -17.68 4.00 -3.12
N PRO A 181 -18.49 3.56 -2.11
CA PRO A 181 -19.51 4.41 -1.50
C PRO A 181 -18.89 5.58 -0.74
N LEU A 182 -19.26 6.78 -1.12
CA LEU A 182 -18.83 8.04 -0.53
C LEU A 182 -20.06 8.91 -0.21
N ARG A 183 -20.04 9.58 0.94
CA ARG A 183 -21.06 10.56 1.31
C ARG A 183 -20.59 11.96 0.93
N ARG A 184 -21.34 12.61 0.05
CA ARG A 184 -21.33 14.05 -0.14
C ARG A 184 -22.66 14.60 0.44
N ASP A 185 -23.60 15.04 -0.37
CA ASP A 185 -24.97 15.35 0.10
C ASP A 185 -25.76 14.06 0.39
N ALA A 186 -25.58 13.04 -0.44
CA ALA A 186 -26.12 11.69 -0.28
C ALA A 186 -25.00 10.65 -0.46
N VAL A 187 -25.26 9.41 -0.03
CA VAL A 187 -24.32 8.30 -0.27
C VAL A 187 -24.44 7.83 -1.71
N GLN A 188 -23.38 8.00 -2.47
CA GLN A 188 -23.28 7.56 -3.86
C GLN A 188 -22.02 6.72 -4.07
N LYS A 189 -22.00 5.92 -5.12
CA LYS A 189 -20.80 5.20 -5.54
C LYS A 189 -20.00 6.09 -6.46
N GLU A 190 -18.86 6.56 -6.01
CA GLU A 190 -17.94 7.33 -6.82
C GLU A 190 -16.86 6.48 -7.43
N ALA A 191 -16.41 6.87 -8.61
CA ALA A 191 -15.36 6.17 -9.34
C ALA A 191 -13.98 6.58 -8.80
N VAL A 192 -13.16 5.60 -8.49
CA VAL A 192 -11.74 5.77 -8.20
C VAL A 192 -10.98 5.25 -9.41
N HIS A 193 -10.42 6.18 -10.19
CA HIS A 193 -9.59 5.90 -11.35
C HIS A 193 -8.18 5.59 -10.88
N ILE A 194 -7.57 4.51 -11.37
CA ILE A 194 -6.27 4.05 -10.87
C ILE A 194 -5.35 3.78 -12.05
N ALA A 195 -4.11 4.26 -11.95
CA ALA A 195 -3.03 4.00 -12.89
C ALA A 195 -1.93 3.16 -12.23
N LEU A 196 -1.63 1.99 -12.82
CA LEU A 196 -0.58 1.07 -12.38
C LEU A 196 0.44 0.89 -13.50
N GLY A 197 1.72 1.19 -13.21
CA GLY A 197 2.83 1.04 -14.13
C GLY A 197 3.62 -0.24 -13.92
N ILE A 198 4.22 -0.77 -15.00
CA ILE A 198 5.24 -1.83 -14.94
C ILE A 198 6.42 -1.39 -15.80
N THR A 199 7.62 -1.41 -15.22
CA THR A 199 8.89 -1.11 -15.88
C THR A 199 9.38 -2.28 -16.72
N SER A 200 10.43 -2.08 -17.51
CA SER A 200 11.12 -3.16 -18.27
C SER A 200 11.74 -4.21 -17.35
N SER A 201 12.22 -3.83 -16.17
CA SER A 201 12.70 -4.76 -15.13
C SER A 201 11.59 -5.60 -14.51
N GLY A 202 10.32 -5.22 -14.72
CA GLY A 202 9.14 -5.87 -14.15
C GLY A 202 8.72 -5.32 -12.80
N GLU A 203 9.30 -4.25 -12.32
CA GLU A 203 8.83 -3.55 -11.12
C GLU A 203 7.49 -2.93 -11.39
N LYS A 204 6.58 -3.06 -10.43
CA LYS A 204 5.21 -2.57 -10.56
C LYS A 204 4.82 -1.71 -9.39
N GLU A 205 4.21 -0.58 -9.70
CA GLU A 205 3.71 0.36 -8.72
C GLU A 205 2.40 1.00 -9.15
N ILE A 206 1.62 1.44 -8.19
CA ILE A 206 0.52 2.34 -8.44
C ILE A 206 1.11 3.74 -8.51
N LEU A 207 0.93 4.35 -9.68
CA LEU A 207 1.49 5.66 -10.00
C LEU A 207 0.66 6.79 -9.41
N ASP A 208 -0.66 6.67 -9.58
CA ASP A 208 -1.61 7.62 -9.03
C ASP A 208 -3.05 7.09 -9.08
N TYR A 209 -3.97 7.85 -8.48
CA TYR A 209 -5.42 7.65 -8.56
C TYR A 209 -6.15 9.00 -8.54
N LEU A 210 -7.40 8.99 -8.98
CA LEU A 210 -8.30 10.15 -8.95
C LEU A 210 -9.70 9.71 -8.52
N ILE A 211 -10.31 10.46 -7.61
CA ILE A 211 -11.70 10.28 -7.18
C ILE A 211 -12.59 11.19 -8.01
N ALA A 212 -13.63 10.66 -8.64
CA ALA A 212 -14.60 11.44 -9.39
C ALA A 212 -16.01 10.84 -9.23
N PRO A 213 -17.07 11.64 -9.40
CA PRO A 213 -18.45 11.17 -9.26
C PRO A 213 -18.78 9.99 -10.16
N GLN A 214 -18.20 9.95 -11.34
CA GLN A 214 -18.36 8.87 -12.32
C GLN A 214 -17.12 8.72 -13.19
N GLU A 215 -17.00 7.59 -13.85
CA GLU A 215 -15.96 7.38 -14.84
C GLU A 215 -16.21 8.28 -16.07
N SER A 216 -15.21 9.09 -16.41
CA SER A 216 -15.28 10.07 -17.51
C SER A 216 -13.93 10.28 -18.19
N ASP A 217 -13.96 10.78 -19.41
CA ASP A 217 -12.76 11.20 -20.17
C ASP A 217 -12.03 12.36 -19.51
N ILE A 218 -12.74 13.26 -18.84
CA ILE A 218 -12.18 14.38 -18.07
C ILE A 218 -11.32 13.85 -16.93
N ALA A 219 -11.87 12.93 -16.13
CA ALA A 219 -11.16 12.33 -14.99
C ALA A 219 -9.91 11.54 -15.45
N TRP A 220 -10.02 10.78 -16.53
CA TRP A 220 -8.86 10.11 -17.12
C TRP A 220 -7.82 11.11 -17.67
N SER A 221 -8.27 12.20 -18.29
CA SER A 221 -7.37 13.25 -18.80
C SER A 221 -6.62 13.96 -17.68
N GLU A 222 -7.27 14.23 -16.57
CA GLU A 222 -6.67 14.82 -15.39
C GLU A 222 -5.62 13.86 -14.77
N LEU A 223 -5.96 12.60 -14.58
CA LEU A 223 -5.05 11.60 -14.04
C LEU A 223 -3.81 11.42 -14.93
N LEU A 224 -3.98 11.22 -16.23
CA LEU A 224 -2.86 11.02 -17.15
C LEU A 224 -2.02 12.30 -17.32
N GLY A 225 -2.66 13.48 -17.36
CA GLY A 225 -1.97 14.77 -17.41
C GLY A 225 -1.11 15.02 -16.16
N SER A 226 -1.60 14.62 -14.97
CA SER A 226 -0.81 14.62 -13.73
C SER A 226 0.43 13.73 -13.83
N LEU A 227 0.30 12.52 -14.37
CA LEU A 227 1.45 11.62 -14.55
C LEU A 227 2.51 12.21 -15.49
N VAL A 228 2.08 12.80 -16.61
CA VAL A 228 2.98 13.49 -17.57
C VAL A 228 3.71 14.65 -16.89
N SER A 229 3.00 15.51 -16.17
CA SER A 229 3.58 16.68 -15.49
C SER A 229 4.60 16.31 -14.40
N ARG A 230 4.49 15.11 -13.84
CA ARG A 230 5.39 14.58 -12.79
C ARG A 230 6.52 13.72 -13.34
N GLY A 231 6.67 13.62 -14.67
CA GLY A 231 7.83 13.02 -15.31
C GLY A 231 7.62 11.67 -15.97
N LEU A 232 6.38 11.14 -16.06
CA LEU A 232 6.10 9.98 -16.90
C LEU A 232 6.00 10.41 -18.36
N THR A 233 7.10 10.29 -19.10
CA THR A 233 7.21 10.82 -20.47
C THR A 233 6.96 9.77 -21.54
N ASP A 234 7.21 8.49 -21.25
CA ASP A 234 7.16 7.44 -22.25
C ASP A 234 6.46 6.16 -21.73
N VAL A 235 5.48 5.69 -22.50
CA VAL A 235 4.72 4.47 -22.24
C VAL A 235 4.61 3.69 -23.54
N GLN A 236 5.05 2.44 -23.56
CA GLN A 236 4.97 1.61 -24.77
C GLN A 236 3.57 1.03 -24.99
N LEU A 237 2.89 0.63 -23.91
CA LEU A 237 1.58 -0.02 -23.98
C LEU A 237 0.64 0.48 -22.88
N ILE A 238 -0.55 0.89 -23.26
CA ILE A 238 -1.64 1.17 -22.33
C ILE A 238 -2.67 0.04 -22.41
N VAL A 239 -3.07 -0.51 -21.28
CA VAL A 239 -4.03 -1.60 -21.17
C VAL A 239 -5.24 -1.14 -20.37
N ALA A 240 -6.41 -1.09 -21.01
CA ALA A 240 -7.66 -0.65 -20.38
C ALA A 240 -8.87 -1.46 -20.86
N ASP A 241 -10.07 -1.16 -20.35
CA ASP A 241 -11.31 -1.86 -20.74
C ASP A 241 -11.75 -1.60 -22.18
N GLY A 242 -11.25 -0.55 -22.82
CA GLY A 242 -11.51 -0.21 -24.22
C GLY A 242 -12.70 0.72 -24.41
N MET A 243 -13.08 1.50 -23.39
CA MET A 243 -13.97 2.64 -23.59
C MET A 243 -13.30 3.67 -24.51
N THR A 244 -14.05 4.18 -25.50
CA THR A 244 -13.53 5.16 -26.48
C THR A 244 -12.96 6.41 -25.79
N ALA A 245 -13.60 6.85 -24.70
CA ALA A 245 -13.13 7.98 -23.91
C ALA A 245 -11.71 7.78 -23.37
N ILE A 246 -11.39 6.59 -22.83
CA ILE A 246 -10.06 6.25 -22.32
C ILE A 246 -9.05 6.23 -23.47
N GLN A 247 -9.41 5.57 -24.58
CA GLN A 247 -8.52 5.47 -25.75
C GLN A 247 -8.12 6.86 -26.28
N ASN A 248 -9.08 7.74 -26.53
CA ASN A 248 -8.83 9.09 -27.02
C ASN A 248 -7.95 9.91 -26.05
N THR A 249 -8.14 9.71 -24.75
CA THR A 249 -7.34 10.39 -23.73
C THR A 249 -5.90 9.84 -23.68
N CYS A 250 -5.73 8.53 -23.87
CA CYS A 250 -4.41 7.91 -23.97
C CYS A 250 -3.64 8.41 -25.18
N GLU A 251 -4.27 8.49 -26.34
CA GLU A 251 -3.68 9.01 -27.58
C GLU A 251 -3.23 10.47 -27.46
N ARG A 252 -3.97 11.29 -26.71
CA ARG A 252 -3.59 12.70 -26.45
C ARG A 252 -2.39 12.84 -25.53
N ASN A 253 -2.32 12.05 -24.46
CA ASN A 253 -1.25 12.17 -23.45
C ASN A 253 0.00 11.37 -23.81
N TYR A 254 -0.17 10.23 -24.50
CA TYR A 254 0.90 9.32 -24.89
C TYR A 254 0.72 8.88 -26.36
N PRO A 255 0.96 9.76 -27.34
CA PRO A 255 0.66 9.50 -28.75
C PRO A 255 1.48 8.34 -29.36
N GLN A 256 2.62 8.01 -28.77
CA GLN A 256 3.46 6.89 -29.21
C GLN A 256 3.08 5.55 -28.54
N ALA A 257 2.26 5.59 -27.47
CA ALA A 257 1.85 4.39 -26.78
C ALA A 257 0.88 3.56 -27.64
N LYS A 258 1.12 2.26 -27.69
CA LYS A 258 0.15 1.33 -28.25
C LYS A 258 -0.98 1.12 -27.25
N PHE A 259 -2.18 0.83 -27.73
CA PHE A 259 -3.35 0.56 -26.90
C PHE A 259 -3.76 -0.91 -26.99
N GLN A 260 -4.03 -1.55 -25.86
CA GLN A 260 -4.57 -2.91 -25.78
C GLN A 260 -5.89 -2.89 -25.02
N ARG A 261 -6.96 -3.30 -25.69
CA ARG A 261 -8.25 -3.52 -25.02
C ARG A 261 -8.19 -4.81 -24.20
N CYS A 262 -8.65 -4.76 -22.96
CA CYS A 262 -8.68 -5.91 -22.07
C CYS A 262 -9.55 -7.04 -22.62
N LEU A 263 -8.94 -8.15 -23.03
CA LEU A 263 -9.66 -9.31 -23.57
C LEU A 263 -10.61 -9.95 -22.53
N VAL A 264 -10.32 -9.83 -21.25
CA VAL A 264 -11.19 -10.33 -20.17
C VAL A 264 -12.47 -9.52 -20.07
N HIS A 265 -12.40 -8.18 -20.16
CA HIS A 265 -13.59 -7.31 -20.21
C HIS A 265 -14.44 -7.58 -21.46
N ILE A 266 -13.79 -7.73 -22.61
CA ILE A 266 -14.48 -8.08 -23.85
C ILE A 266 -15.21 -9.42 -23.70
N ASN A 267 -14.54 -10.44 -23.15
CA ASN A 267 -15.18 -11.74 -22.90
C ASN A 267 -16.39 -11.61 -21.95
N ARG A 268 -16.31 -10.82 -20.89
CA ARG A 268 -17.45 -10.55 -20.00
C ARG A 268 -18.61 -9.89 -20.75
N ASN A 269 -18.32 -8.92 -21.60
CA ASN A 269 -19.33 -8.23 -22.42
C ASN A 269 -19.98 -9.20 -23.42
N ILE A 270 -19.21 -10.12 -24.02
CA ILE A 270 -19.69 -11.20 -24.85
C ILE A 270 -20.65 -12.11 -24.04
N MET A 271 -20.22 -12.56 -22.85
CA MET A 271 -21.04 -13.46 -21.99
C MET A 271 -22.36 -12.81 -21.57
N GLY A 272 -22.43 -11.49 -21.45
CA GLY A 272 -23.67 -10.75 -21.18
C GLY A 272 -24.67 -10.77 -22.34
N LYS A 273 -24.17 -10.99 -23.57
CA LYS A 273 -24.97 -10.94 -24.80
C LYS A 273 -25.39 -12.33 -25.35
N VAL A 274 -24.93 -13.41 -24.71
CA VAL A 274 -25.20 -14.78 -25.15
C VAL A 274 -26.05 -15.55 -24.14
N ARG A 275 -26.82 -16.54 -24.62
CA ARG A 275 -27.66 -17.42 -23.81
C ARG A 275 -26.81 -18.24 -22.84
N ILE A 276 -27.34 -18.54 -21.67
CA ILE A 276 -26.62 -19.28 -20.61
C ILE A 276 -26.06 -20.60 -21.12
N SER A 277 -26.88 -21.34 -21.94
CA SER A 277 -26.49 -22.62 -22.56
C SER A 277 -25.23 -22.55 -23.42
N ASP A 278 -24.96 -21.40 -24.04
CA ASP A 278 -23.89 -21.26 -25.01
C ASP A 278 -22.63 -20.61 -24.41
N ARG A 279 -22.73 -20.06 -23.19
CA ARG A 279 -21.65 -19.29 -22.56
C ARG A 279 -20.35 -20.07 -22.45
N GLN A 280 -20.42 -21.35 -22.10
CA GLN A 280 -19.21 -22.17 -21.92
C GLN A 280 -18.47 -22.36 -23.25
N GLU A 281 -19.20 -22.67 -24.33
CA GLU A 281 -18.61 -22.88 -25.65
C GLU A 281 -18.06 -21.56 -26.23
N VAL A 282 -18.87 -20.48 -26.19
CA VAL A 282 -18.45 -19.14 -26.65
C VAL A 282 -17.20 -18.66 -25.90
N ALA A 283 -17.16 -18.82 -24.56
CA ALA A 283 -15.99 -18.45 -23.77
C ALA A 283 -14.76 -19.27 -24.12
N SER A 284 -14.92 -20.57 -24.38
CA SER A 284 -13.82 -21.45 -24.79
C SER A 284 -13.25 -21.04 -26.14
N ASP A 285 -14.13 -20.76 -27.11
CA ASP A 285 -13.69 -20.31 -28.43
C ASP A 285 -12.98 -18.94 -28.38
N PHE A 286 -13.53 -17.97 -27.62
CA PHE A 286 -12.91 -16.67 -27.47
C PHE A 286 -11.53 -16.74 -26.79
N LYS A 287 -11.35 -17.63 -25.83
CA LYS A 287 -10.04 -17.83 -25.16
C LYS A 287 -8.93 -18.27 -26.08
N LYS A 288 -9.23 -18.91 -27.21
CA LYS A 288 -8.21 -19.29 -28.18
C LYS A 288 -7.42 -18.10 -28.70
N ILE A 289 -8.06 -16.94 -28.84
CA ILE A 289 -7.46 -15.69 -29.29
C ILE A 289 -6.30 -15.24 -28.37
N HIS A 290 -6.36 -15.57 -27.06
CA HIS A 290 -5.30 -15.23 -26.10
C HIS A 290 -3.96 -15.96 -26.40
N HIS A 291 -3.99 -17.02 -27.20
CA HIS A 291 -2.83 -17.85 -27.55
C HIS A 291 -2.20 -17.48 -28.89
N ALA A 292 -2.74 -16.48 -29.58
CA ALA A 292 -2.20 -16.04 -30.87
C ALA A 292 -0.72 -15.69 -30.76
N SER A 293 0.09 -16.27 -31.62
CA SER A 293 1.54 -16.03 -31.68
C SER A 293 1.89 -14.80 -32.49
N THR A 294 1.05 -14.48 -33.49
CA THR A 294 1.20 -13.30 -34.36
C THR A 294 -0.14 -12.55 -34.49
N THR A 295 -0.07 -11.29 -34.90
CA THR A 295 -1.27 -10.50 -35.19
C THR A 295 -2.12 -11.14 -36.29
N GLN A 296 -1.47 -11.73 -37.30
CA GLN A 296 -2.18 -12.38 -38.39
C GLN A 296 -2.94 -13.62 -37.93
N GLU A 297 -2.30 -14.49 -37.17
CA GLU A 297 -2.98 -15.66 -36.55
C GLU A 297 -4.15 -15.23 -35.65
N GLY A 298 -3.94 -14.15 -34.88
CA GLY A 298 -5.03 -13.60 -34.04
C GLY A 298 -6.23 -13.09 -34.86
N LYS A 299 -6.00 -12.45 -35.99
CA LYS A 299 -7.06 -12.02 -36.92
C LYS A 299 -7.83 -13.24 -37.49
N GLU A 300 -7.13 -14.29 -37.87
CA GLU A 300 -7.73 -15.55 -38.36
C GLU A 300 -8.57 -16.22 -37.28
N MET A 301 -8.08 -16.25 -36.04
CA MET A 301 -8.84 -16.79 -34.90
C MET A 301 -10.11 -15.97 -34.60
N ILE A 302 -10.03 -14.63 -34.67
CA ILE A 302 -11.20 -13.75 -34.51
C ILE A 302 -12.20 -13.98 -35.64
N GLN A 303 -11.74 -14.08 -36.89
CA GLN A 303 -12.61 -14.36 -38.03
C GLN A 303 -13.31 -15.70 -37.88
N THR A 304 -12.58 -16.75 -37.48
CA THR A 304 -13.15 -18.09 -37.20
C THR A 304 -14.23 -18.00 -36.10
N PHE A 305 -13.99 -17.22 -35.05
CA PHE A 305 -14.98 -16.98 -34.01
C PHE A 305 -16.23 -16.26 -34.54
N ILE A 306 -16.04 -15.22 -35.35
CA ILE A 306 -17.14 -14.47 -35.99
C ILE A 306 -17.94 -15.38 -36.89
N ASP A 307 -17.33 -16.13 -37.78
CA ASP A 307 -17.99 -17.02 -38.76
C ASP A 307 -18.83 -18.08 -38.05
N LYS A 308 -18.37 -18.62 -36.93
CA LYS A 308 -19.09 -19.60 -36.13
C LYS A 308 -20.35 -19.00 -35.47
N TRP A 309 -20.22 -17.79 -34.91
CA TRP A 309 -21.21 -17.24 -33.99
C TRP A 309 -22.11 -16.14 -34.59
N GLN A 310 -21.75 -15.50 -35.73
CA GLN A 310 -22.45 -14.37 -36.30
C GLN A 310 -23.92 -14.63 -36.64
N LYS A 311 -24.27 -15.85 -37.12
CA LYS A 311 -25.66 -16.20 -37.44
C LYS A 311 -26.56 -16.20 -36.20
N ARG A 312 -26.01 -16.61 -35.05
CA ARG A 312 -26.74 -16.73 -33.79
C ARG A 312 -26.68 -15.48 -32.93
N TYR A 313 -25.55 -14.74 -32.99
CA TYR A 313 -25.26 -13.55 -32.18
C TYR A 313 -24.68 -12.42 -33.01
N PRO A 314 -25.38 -11.84 -33.99
CA PRO A 314 -24.82 -10.83 -34.91
C PRO A 314 -24.37 -9.55 -34.20
N ARG A 315 -25.12 -9.08 -33.16
CA ARG A 315 -24.74 -7.88 -32.39
C ARG A 315 -23.46 -8.07 -31.55
N MET A 316 -23.23 -9.29 -31.11
CA MET A 316 -22.04 -9.64 -30.32
C MET A 316 -20.80 -9.67 -31.22
N THR A 317 -20.87 -10.33 -32.37
CA THR A 317 -19.76 -10.46 -33.31
C THR A 317 -19.40 -9.13 -33.99
N HIS A 318 -20.39 -8.26 -34.24
CA HIS A 318 -20.14 -6.93 -34.78
C HIS A 318 -19.16 -6.12 -33.93
N SER A 319 -19.21 -6.23 -32.59
CA SER A 319 -18.30 -5.54 -31.68
C SER A 319 -16.83 -6.01 -31.73
N LEU A 320 -16.55 -7.08 -32.48
CA LEU A 320 -15.21 -7.65 -32.67
C LEU A 320 -14.62 -7.34 -34.06
N GLN A 321 -15.34 -6.63 -34.92
CA GLN A 321 -14.86 -6.29 -36.27
C GLN A 321 -13.71 -5.28 -36.24
N GLU A 322 -13.67 -4.40 -35.22
CA GLU A 322 -12.55 -3.50 -34.97
C GLU A 322 -11.47 -4.25 -34.17
N THR A 323 -10.53 -4.86 -34.87
CA THR A 323 -9.55 -5.78 -34.28
C THR A 323 -8.22 -5.14 -33.86
N GLU A 324 -7.94 -3.92 -34.25
CA GLU A 324 -6.61 -3.32 -34.07
C GLU A 324 -6.13 -3.36 -32.64
N ASN A 325 -6.94 -2.88 -31.70
CA ASN A 325 -6.58 -2.81 -30.28
C ASN A 325 -6.83 -4.11 -29.48
N LEU A 326 -7.28 -5.19 -30.13
CA LEU A 326 -7.48 -6.50 -29.50
C LEU A 326 -6.22 -7.36 -29.48
N LEU A 327 -5.38 -7.20 -30.49
CA LEU A 327 -4.21 -8.06 -30.76
C LEU A 327 -2.86 -7.37 -30.53
N THR A 328 -2.87 -6.18 -29.98
CA THR A 328 -1.64 -5.39 -29.74
C THR A 328 -0.64 -6.15 -28.88
N PHE A 329 -1.11 -6.97 -27.93
CA PHE A 329 -0.26 -7.82 -27.08
C PHE A 329 0.66 -8.76 -27.88
N THR A 330 0.29 -9.15 -29.12
CA THR A 330 1.08 -10.03 -29.98
C THR A 330 2.38 -9.37 -30.46
N GLN A 331 2.46 -8.06 -30.44
CA GLN A 331 3.64 -7.27 -30.85
C GLN A 331 4.71 -7.22 -29.75
N PHE A 332 4.43 -7.76 -28.56
CA PHE A 332 5.34 -7.80 -27.43
C PHE A 332 5.92 -9.21 -27.22
N PRO A 333 7.05 -9.33 -26.48
CA PRO A 333 7.66 -10.61 -26.18
C PRO A 333 6.68 -11.62 -25.57
N LYS A 334 6.76 -12.87 -26.02
CA LYS A 334 5.85 -13.94 -25.59
C LYS A 334 5.80 -14.11 -24.06
N ALA A 335 6.92 -13.86 -23.38
CA ALA A 335 7.06 -14.01 -21.94
C ALA A 335 6.09 -13.11 -21.13
N ILE A 336 5.72 -11.93 -21.65
CA ILE A 336 4.84 -10.98 -20.95
C ILE A 336 3.41 -10.94 -21.48
N ARG A 337 3.10 -11.59 -22.60
CA ARG A 337 1.76 -11.54 -23.24
C ARG A 337 0.63 -11.93 -22.29
N GLY A 338 0.88 -12.96 -21.46
CA GLY A 338 -0.09 -13.40 -20.43
C GLY A 338 -0.45 -12.33 -19.39
N THR A 339 0.39 -11.33 -19.25
CA THR A 339 0.17 -10.19 -18.35
C THR A 339 -0.58 -9.06 -19.05
N ILE A 340 -0.23 -8.75 -20.29
CA ILE A 340 -0.60 -7.49 -20.98
C ILE A 340 -1.87 -7.57 -21.83
N TYR A 341 -2.43 -8.75 -22.09
CA TYR A 341 -3.71 -8.85 -22.81
C TYR A 341 -4.92 -8.49 -21.93
N SER A 342 -4.74 -8.25 -20.64
CA SER A 342 -5.83 -7.99 -19.70
C SER A 342 -5.42 -7.05 -18.57
N THR A 343 -6.43 -6.44 -17.93
CA THR A 343 -6.29 -5.62 -16.73
C THR A 343 -6.29 -6.43 -15.42
N ASN A 344 -6.05 -7.74 -15.46
CA ASN A 344 -6.12 -8.62 -14.28
C ASN A 344 -5.22 -8.16 -13.11
N ILE A 345 -4.08 -7.52 -13.40
CA ILE A 345 -3.17 -7.03 -12.38
C ILE A 345 -3.85 -5.95 -11.53
N ILE A 346 -4.38 -4.92 -12.17
CA ILE A 346 -5.05 -3.82 -11.49
C ILE A 346 -6.40 -4.27 -10.93
N GLU A 347 -7.13 -5.17 -11.60
CA GLU A 347 -8.34 -5.78 -11.05
C GLU A 347 -8.07 -6.55 -9.75
N SER A 348 -6.93 -7.24 -9.65
CA SER A 348 -6.52 -7.93 -8.43
C SER A 348 -6.32 -6.96 -7.26
N PHE A 349 -5.73 -5.79 -7.53
CA PHE A 349 -5.62 -4.72 -6.54
C PHE A 349 -7.02 -4.17 -6.18
N ASN A 350 -7.85 -3.86 -7.16
CA ASN A 350 -9.22 -3.38 -6.96
C ASN A 350 -10.07 -4.34 -6.12
N LYS A 351 -9.90 -5.65 -6.29
CA LYS A 351 -10.56 -6.67 -5.45
C LYS A 351 -10.09 -6.60 -3.99
N GLN A 352 -8.80 -6.39 -3.75
CA GLN A 352 -8.26 -6.23 -2.39
C GLN A 352 -8.78 -4.93 -1.75
N LEU A 353 -8.80 -3.85 -2.51
CA LEU A 353 -9.35 -2.56 -2.08
C LEU A 353 -10.83 -2.70 -1.70
N LYS A 354 -11.65 -3.31 -2.58
CA LYS A 354 -13.09 -3.57 -2.32
C LYS A 354 -13.35 -4.43 -1.09
N ARG A 355 -12.50 -5.40 -0.78
CA ARG A 355 -12.65 -6.20 0.45
C ARG A 355 -12.52 -5.34 1.70
N LYS A 356 -11.57 -4.39 1.71
CA LYS A 356 -11.35 -3.49 2.85
C LYS A 356 -12.41 -2.39 2.93
N THR A 357 -12.84 -1.83 1.80
CA THR A 357 -13.90 -0.81 1.78
C THR A 357 -15.26 -1.38 2.15
N LYS A 358 -15.51 -2.68 1.88
CA LYS A 358 -16.77 -3.34 2.28
C LYS A 358 -16.97 -3.35 3.79
N VAL A 359 -15.90 -3.45 4.58
CA VAL A 359 -15.97 -3.38 6.06
C VAL A 359 -16.37 -1.98 6.53
N LYS A 360 -15.91 -0.94 5.82
CA LYS A 360 -16.24 0.45 6.14
C LYS A 360 -17.63 0.90 5.68
N GLU A 361 -18.32 0.08 4.85
CA GLU A 361 -19.60 0.38 4.22
C GLU A 361 -19.59 1.64 3.36
N GLN A 362 -19.26 2.80 3.94
CA GLN A 362 -19.16 4.10 3.26
C GLN A 362 -18.08 4.99 3.91
N PHE A 363 -17.60 5.96 3.15
CA PHE A 363 -16.74 7.02 3.68
C PHE A 363 -17.54 8.28 3.96
N PRO A 364 -17.26 9.00 5.08
CA PRO A 364 -18.05 10.19 5.49
C PRO A 364 -17.80 11.39 4.59
N ASN A 365 -16.63 11.51 3.97
CA ASN A 365 -16.21 12.58 3.06
C ASN A 365 -15.05 12.11 2.18
N GLU A 366 -14.68 12.93 1.20
CA GLU A 366 -13.62 12.64 0.23
C GLU A 366 -12.25 12.54 0.90
N GLU A 367 -11.93 13.43 1.84
CA GLU A 367 -10.65 13.41 2.55
C GLU A 367 -10.44 12.10 3.33
N ALA A 368 -11.50 11.53 3.92
CA ALA A 368 -11.42 10.23 4.60
C ALA A 368 -11.21 9.08 3.61
N LEU A 369 -11.81 9.15 2.42
CA LEU A 369 -11.57 8.18 1.36
C LEU A 369 -10.14 8.31 0.85
N ASP A 370 -9.66 9.53 0.62
CA ASP A 370 -8.34 9.83 0.09
C ASP A 370 -7.21 9.34 1.02
N ARG A 371 -7.31 9.66 2.32
CA ARG A 371 -6.41 9.09 3.33
C ARG A 371 -6.37 7.56 3.31
N PHE A 372 -7.53 6.94 3.20
CA PHE A 372 -7.59 5.48 3.12
C PHE A 372 -6.95 4.96 1.84
N LEU A 373 -7.24 5.56 0.69
CA LEU A 373 -6.68 5.15 -0.60
C LEU A 373 -5.16 5.26 -0.62
N VAL A 374 -4.60 6.39 -0.18
CA VAL A 374 -3.15 6.56 -0.18
C VAL A 374 -2.44 5.52 0.67
N THR A 375 -3.00 5.18 1.85
CA THR A 375 -2.41 4.12 2.68
C THR A 375 -2.40 2.76 1.96
N GLN A 376 -3.45 2.46 1.16
CA GLN A 376 -3.51 1.22 0.37
C GLN A 376 -2.51 1.22 -0.79
N MET A 377 -2.37 2.35 -1.49
CA MET A 377 -1.43 2.50 -2.61
C MET A 377 0.02 2.38 -2.13
N VAL A 378 0.38 3.10 -1.07
CA VAL A 378 1.71 3.04 -0.45
C VAL A 378 2.03 1.62 0.07
N ALA A 379 1.08 0.98 0.77
CA ALA A 379 1.26 -0.40 1.25
C ALA A 379 1.43 -1.39 0.09
N TYR A 380 0.72 -1.20 -1.03
CA TYR A 380 0.90 -2.02 -2.22
C TYR A 380 2.29 -1.81 -2.84
N ASN A 381 2.71 -0.55 -3.04
CA ASN A 381 4.00 -0.22 -3.62
C ASN A 381 5.14 -0.77 -2.78
N ASN A 382 5.13 -0.57 -1.45
CA ASN A 382 6.13 -1.11 -0.53
C ASN A 382 6.19 -2.65 -0.57
N LYS A 383 5.05 -3.32 -0.64
CA LYS A 383 4.99 -4.79 -0.74
C LYS A 383 5.56 -5.30 -2.06
N LYS A 384 5.52 -4.50 -3.13
CA LYS A 384 5.93 -4.86 -4.48
C LYS A 384 7.31 -4.36 -4.85
N ALA A 385 7.88 -3.43 -4.09
CA ALA A 385 9.22 -2.92 -4.28
C ALA A 385 10.27 -4.05 -4.38
N GLY A 386 11.16 -3.95 -5.33
CA GLY A 386 12.22 -4.94 -5.58
C GLY A 386 11.74 -6.31 -6.09
N ARG A 387 10.46 -6.45 -6.47
CA ARG A 387 9.90 -7.72 -6.98
C ARG A 387 9.54 -7.61 -8.45
N ALA A 388 10.31 -8.23 -9.30
CA ALA A 388 10.03 -8.31 -10.72
C ALA A 388 8.76 -9.13 -11.01
N HIS A 389 7.89 -8.62 -11.87
CA HIS A 389 6.74 -9.35 -12.38
C HIS A 389 7.20 -10.44 -13.36
N LYS A 390 6.51 -11.60 -13.32
CA LYS A 390 6.88 -12.77 -14.11
C LYS A 390 6.99 -12.42 -15.60
N GLY A 391 8.08 -12.85 -16.22
CA GLY A 391 8.33 -12.74 -17.66
C GLY A 391 9.09 -11.46 -18.07
N PHE A 392 8.96 -10.35 -17.34
CA PHE A 392 9.58 -9.07 -17.75
C PHE A 392 11.10 -9.14 -17.70
N LYS A 393 11.68 -9.59 -16.59
CA LYS A 393 13.14 -9.71 -16.46
C LYS A 393 13.77 -10.63 -17.52
N GLN A 394 13.01 -11.59 -18.05
CA GLN A 394 13.51 -12.53 -19.08
C GLN A 394 13.67 -11.87 -20.46
N CYS A 395 12.97 -10.77 -20.71
CA CYS A 395 13.01 -10.06 -21.99
C CYS A 395 13.29 -8.57 -21.79
N GLN A 396 13.94 -8.20 -20.70
CA GLN A 396 14.21 -6.81 -20.35
C GLN A 396 14.96 -6.08 -21.46
N ASP A 397 16.05 -6.63 -21.98
CA ASP A 397 16.84 -6.00 -23.05
C ASP A 397 16.00 -5.75 -24.31
N THR A 398 15.08 -6.68 -24.64
CA THR A 398 14.15 -6.50 -25.76
C THR A 398 13.17 -5.35 -25.48
N LEU A 399 12.65 -5.29 -24.25
CA LEU A 399 11.72 -4.22 -23.84
C LEU A 399 12.41 -2.86 -23.81
N ASP A 400 13.65 -2.80 -23.30
CA ASP A 400 14.45 -1.57 -23.29
C ASP A 400 14.75 -1.07 -24.72
N SER A 401 14.94 -1.98 -25.68
CA SER A 401 15.15 -1.61 -27.10
C SER A 401 13.89 -1.12 -27.82
N MET A 402 12.72 -1.23 -27.20
CA MET A 402 11.46 -0.73 -27.77
C MET A 402 11.17 0.75 -27.42
N PHE A 403 11.92 1.35 -26.48
CA PHE A 403 11.90 2.79 -26.18
C PHE A 403 12.84 3.56 -27.13
#